data_0d77a4f102557dda7686f0eaa9c8c519
#
_entry.id   0d77a4f102557dda7686f0eaa9c8c519
#
_cell.length_a   1.000
_cell.length_b   1.000
_cell.length_c   1.000
_cell.angle_alpha   90.00
_cell.angle_beta   90.00
_cell.angle_gamma   90.00
#
_symmetry.space_group_name_H-M   'P 1'
#
loop_
_entity.id
_entity.type
_entity.pdbx_description
1 polymer ?
#
loop_
_entity_poly.entity_id
_entity_poly.type
_entity_poly.pdbx_seq_one_letter_code
_entity_poly.pdbx_strand_id
1 'polypeptide(L)'
;MKKFLALLLALVMALSLAACGGNNTPADDQQGDNNGDSQYPEYFAGMEDLIAAAQAEGELTVYGSCEEEYLTAACQHFEELFGIKVNAQRLSTGEVQAKIEEENGNPSADVWFGGTTDPYNVCAAEGLLEPYAATNASHLISDMYKDADGNWYGIYKGILGFMVNTDELTRLGLEAPQDWADLLKPEYQGLVWLSNYNTAGTAKLVVNTMIQKYGHDEGIQYLVDLDKNIEV
;
A
#
# COMPACT_ATOMS: atom_id res chain seq x y z
N MET A 1 -18.55 -4.92 17.45
CA MET A 1 -17.82 -5.44 18.62
C MET A 1 -16.37 -4.94 18.65
N LYS A 2 -15.63 -4.84 17.51
CA LYS A 2 -14.24 -4.33 17.45
C LYS A 2 -14.09 -2.86 17.95
N LYS A 3 -15.05 -1.96 17.68
CA LYS A 3 -15.03 -0.57 18.20
C LYS A 3 -15.19 -0.46 19.74
N PHE A 4 -15.78 -1.45 20.37
CA PHE A 4 -15.89 -1.52 21.84
C PHE A 4 -14.57 -1.96 22.49
N LEU A 5 -13.76 -2.75 21.81
CA LEU A 5 -12.48 -3.22 22.33
C LEU A 5 -11.43 -2.11 22.32
N ALA A 6 -11.39 -1.29 21.27
CA ALA A 6 -10.51 -0.11 21.21
C ALA A 6 -10.85 0.94 22.28
N LEU A 7 -12.15 1.12 22.59
CA LEU A 7 -12.61 2.01 23.67
C LEU A 7 -12.29 1.45 25.06
N LEU A 8 -12.32 0.13 25.21
CA LEU A 8 -11.96 -0.54 26.47
C LEU A 8 -10.47 -0.45 26.76
N LEU A 9 -9.61 -0.56 25.74
CA LEU A 9 -8.15 -0.37 25.89
C LEU A 9 -7.80 1.06 26.30
N ALA A 10 -8.47 2.07 25.73
CA ALA A 10 -8.28 3.47 26.14
C ALA A 10 -8.75 3.73 27.58
N LEU A 11 -9.78 3.04 28.05
CA LEU A 11 -10.31 3.19 29.43
C LEU A 11 -9.43 2.49 30.45
N VAL A 12 -8.80 1.35 30.12
CA VAL A 12 -7.89 0.62 31.02
C VAL A 12 -6.59 1.40 31.23
N MET A 13 -6.08 2.10 30.20
CA MET A 13 -4.91 2.96 30.35
C MET A 13 -5.18 4.22 31.19
N ALA A 14 -6.41 4.72 31.22
CA ALA A 14 -6.77 5.87 32.06
C ALA A 14 -6.95 5.51 33.56
N LEU A 15 -7.24 4.25 33.88
CA LEU A 15 -7.44 3.79 35.28
C LEU A 15 -6.16 3.35 35.98
N SER A 16 -5.06 3.08 35.23
CA SER A 16 -3.77 2.70 35.83
C SER A 16 -2.95 3.89 36.34
N LEU A 17 -3.36 5.14 36.08
CA LEU A 17 -2.69 6.36 36.54
C LEU A 17 -3.19 6.86 37.93
N ALA A 18 -4.17 6.20 38.51
CA ALA A 18 -4.78 6.66 39.77
C ALA A 18 -4.34 5.91 41.06
N ALA A 19 -3.39 4.98 40.96
CA ALA A 19 -2.98 4.15 42.10
C ALA A 19 -1.48 4.19 42.38
N CYS A 20 -0.86 5.36 42.55
CA CYS A 20 0.38 5.50 43.29
C CYS A 20 0.52 6.92 43.84
N GLY A 21 -0.03 7.10 45.04
CA GLY A 21 0.27 8.22 45.94
C GLY A 21 1.10 7.72 47.12
N GLY A 22 2.31 8.28 47.29
CA GLY A 22 3.03 8.30 48.55
C GLY A 22 4.34 7.54 48.65
N ASN A 23 5.47 8.19 48.48
CA ASN A 23 6.50 8.53 49.49
C ASN A 23 7.78 9.01 48.81
N ASN A 24 8.18 10.22 49.20
CA ASN A 24 9.48 10.82 48.81
C ASN A 24 10.65 10.09 49.43
N THR A 25 11.57 9.62 48.63
CA THR A 25 13.01 9.51 48.98
C THR A 25 13.83 9.78 47.71
N PRO A 26 14.88 10.60 47.71
CA PRO A 26 15.66 10.87 46.49
C PRO A 26 16.46 9.63 46.15
N ALA A 27 16.26 9.10 45.00
CA ALA A 27 17.05 8.03 44.42
C ALA A 27 17.96 8.58 43.34
N ASP A 28 19.18 8.27 43.56
CA ASP A 28 20.42 8.30 42.78
C ASP A 28 20.14 8.05 41.28
N ASP A 29 20.76 8.88 40.42
CA ASP A 29 20.88 8.69 38.99
C ASP A 29 21.65 7.41 38.68
N GLN A 30 20.95 6.31 38.50
CA GLN A 30 21.47 5.16 37.77
C GLN A 30 20.73 5.07 36.43
N GLN A 31 21.39 5.64 35.44
CA GLN A 31 21.14 5.39 34.04
C GLN A 31 21.42 3.90 33.78
N GLY A 32 20.42 3.09 33.96
CA GLY A 32 20.46 1.68 33.58
C GLY A 32 20.49 1.55 32.08
N ASP A 33 21.65 1.27 31.52
CA ASP A 33 21.83 0.68 30.20
C ASP A 33 21.04 -0.66 30.18
N ASN A 34 19.78 -0.61 29.85
CA ASN A 34 19.01 -1.79 29.44
C ASN A 34 19.36 -2.10 27.97
N ASN A 35 20.59 -2.56 27.74
CA ASN A 35 20.96 -3.33 26.57
C ASN A 35 20.46 -4.77 26.77
N GLY A 36 19.15 -4.93 26.92
CA GLY A 36 18.47 -6.21 26.78
C GLY A 36 18.44 -6.51 25.28
N ASP A 37 18.95 -7.70 24.91
CA ASP A 37 18.83 -8.26 23.56
C ASP A 37 17.35 -8.24 23.14
N SER A 38 16.91 -7.15 22.51
CA SER A 38 15.58 -7.10 21.88
C SER A 38 15.58 -8.10 20.75
N GLN A 39 14.64 -9.05 20.75
CA GLN A 39 14.48 -9.99 19.64
C GLN A 39 14.07 -9.31 18.32
N TYR A 40 13.77 -8.01 18.38
CA TYR A 40 13.36 -7.20 17.24
C TYR A 40 14.47 -6.24 16.82
N PRO A 41 14.55 -5.91 15.51
CA PRO A 41 15.45 -4.86 15.03
C PRO A 41 15.27 -3.52 15.76
N GLU A 42 16.34 -2.74 15.87
CA GLU A 42 16.40 -1.47 16.60
C GLU A 42 15.30 -0.47 16.20
N TYR A 43 14.86 -0.50 14.94
CA TYR A 43 13.78 0.39 14.46
C TYR A 43 12.38 0.08 15.03
N PHE A 44 12.24 -0.99 15.82
CA PHE A 44 11.04 -1.29 16.62
C PHE A 44 11.20 -0.91 18.10
N ALA A 45 12.30 -0.28 18.48
CA ALA A 45 12.49 0.16 19.86
C ALA A 45 11.37 1.09 20.33
N GLY A 46 10.80 0.81 21.49
CA GLY A 46 9.65 1.54 22.03
C GLY A 46 8.29 1.09 21.49
N MET A 47 8.23 0.00 20.70
CA MET A 47 7.00 -0.60 20.19
C MET A 47 6.63 -1.91 20.91
N GLU A 48 7.31 -2.26 21.98
CA GLU A 48 7.16 -3.55 22.67
C GLU A 48 5.71 -3.81 23.13
N ASP A 49 5.06 -2.81 23.68
CA ASP A 49 3.65 -2.92 24.12
C ASP A 49 2.70 -3.08 22.92
N LEU A 50 2.97 -2.39 21.80
CA LEU A 50 2.20 -2.51 20.57
C LEU A 50 2.37 -3.91 19.96
N ILE A 51 3.59 -4.41 19.91
CA ILE A 51 3.90 -5.75 19.41
C ILE A 51 3.19 -6.79 20.27
N ALA A 52 3.27 -6.67 21.60
CA ALA A 52 2.61 -7.61 22.50
C ALA A 52 1.07 -7.58 22.35
N ALA A 53 0.48 -6.41 22.14
CA ALA A 53 -0.95 -6.29 21.87
C ALA A 53 -1.34 -6.95 20.52
N ALA A 54 -0.58 -6.73 19.47
CA ALA A 54 -0.80 -7.35 18.17
C ALA A 54 -0.65 -8.88 18.23
N GLN A 55 0.36 -9.38 18.96
CA GLN A 55 0.53 -10.83 19.20
C GLN A 55 -0.63 -11.44 19.98
N ALA A 56 -1.25 -10.69 20.89
CA ALA A 56 -2.42 -11.14 21.62
C ALA A 56 -3.68 -11.24 20.74
N GLU A 57 -3.78 -10.44 19.67
CA GLU A 57 -4.82 -10.56 18.64
C GLU A 57 -4.61 -11.79 17.75
N GLY A 58 -3.36 -12.14 17.46
CA GLY A 58 -2.92 -13.41 16.89
C GLY A 58 -3.04 -13.53 15.38
N GLU A 59 -3.77 -12.66 14.68
CA GLU A 59 -3.92 -12.70 13.22
C GLU A 59 -4.09 -11.32 12.60
N LEU A 60 -3.66 -11.18 11.34
CA LEU A 60 -3.77 -9.99 10.50
C LEU A 60 -4.37 -10.38 9.15
N THR A 61 -5.34 -9.63 8.66
CA THR A 61 -5.91 -9.81 7.32
C THR A 61 -5.44 -8.68 6.39
N VAL A 62 -4.88 -9.05 5.23
CA VAL A 62 -4.28 -8.12 4.27
C VAL A 62 -4.94 -8.23 2.90
N TYR A 63 -5.43 -7.11 2.36
CA TYR A 63 -5.72 -6.98 0.93
C TYR A 63 -4.47 -6.48 0.23
N GLY A 64 -3.89 -7.26 -0.68
CA GLY A 64 -2.66 -6.94 -1.39
C GLY A 64 -2.93 -6.55 -2.83
N SER A 65 -2.33 -5.45 -3.30
CA SER A 65 -2.45 -4.96 -4.68
C SER A 65 -1.08 -4.80 -5.37
N CYS A 66 -0.09 -5.55 -4.94
CA CYS A 66 1.24 -5.61 -5.56
C CYS A 66 1.49 -6.98 -6.19
N GLU A 67 2.69 -7.20 -6.70
CA GLU A 67 3.11 -8.50 -7.22
C GLU A 67 3.00 -9.58 -6.15
N GLU A 68 2.54 -10.77 -6.55
CA GLU A 68 2.22 -11.86 -5.60
C GLU A 68 3.43 -12.31 -4.80
N GLU A 69 4.60 -12.42 -5.45
CA GLU A 69 5.85 -12.81 -4.79
C GLU A 69 6.26 -11.77 -3.73
N TYR A 70 6.08 -10.47 -4.03
CA TYR A 70 6.39 -9.40 -3.09
C TYR A 70 5.44 -9.40 -1.90
N LEU A 71 4.14 -9.54 -2.14
CA LEU A 71 3.13 -9.65 -1.09
C LEU A 71 3.41 -10.85 -0.18
N THR A 72 3.64 -12.01 -0.79
CA THR A 72 3.93 -13.27 -0.07
C THR A 72 5.18 -13.12 0.80
N ALA A 73 6.26 -12.59 0.24
CA ALA A 73 7.51 -12.39 0.98
C ALA A 73 7.33 -11.41 2.16
N ALA A 74 6.59 -10.31 1.95
CA ALA A 74 6.33 -9.34 3.02
C ALA A 74 5.48 -9.94 4.15
N CYS A 75 4.42 -10.69 3.80
CA CYS A 75 3.55 -11.35 4.78
C CYS A 75 4.30 -12.44 5.56
N GLN A 76 5.08 -13.28 4.89
CA GLN A 76 5.88 -14.32 5.53
C GLN A 76 6.91 -13.73 6.48
N HIS A 77 7.61 -12.66 6.05
CA HIS A 77 8.59 -11.99 6.92
C HIS A 77 7.94 -11.37 8.16
N PHE A 78 6.72 -10.81 8.01
CA PHE A 78 5.96 -10.31 9.14
C PHE A 78 5.57 -11.43 10.12
N GLU A 79 5.09 -12.58 9.60
CA GLU A 79 4.77 -13.75 10.42
C GLU A 79 6.01 -14.28 11.17
N GLU A 80 7.15 -14.40 10.47
CA GLU A 80 8.42 -14.87 11.06
C GLU A 80 8.92 -13.92 12.16
N LEU A 81 8.79 -12.60 11.94
CA LEU A 81 9.30 -11.60 12.87
C LEU A 81 8.45 -11.46 14.12
N PHE A 82 7.12 -11.52 13.98
CA PHE A 82 6.20 -11.20 15.07
C PHE A 82 5.43 -12.41 15.60
N GLY A 83 5.44 -13.55 14.91
CA GLY A 83 4.64 -14.72 15.28
C GLY A 83 3.12 -14.52 15.11
N ILE A 84 2.72 -13.55 14.29
CA ILE A 84 1.32 -13.21 14.01
C ILE A 84 0.94 -13.80 12.66
N LYS A 85 -0.13 -14.59 12.60
CA LYS A 85 -0.60 -15.18 11.34
C LYS A 85 -1.14 -14.12 10.38
N VAL A 86 -0.72 -14.15 9.11
CA VAL A 86 -1.22 -13.24 8.06
C VAL A 86 -2.13 -13.98 7.08
N ASN A 87 -3.36 -13.50 6.94
CA ASN A 87 -4.32 -13.97 5.96
C ASN A 87 -4.33 -12.98 4.78
N ALA A 88 -3.52 -13.22 3.75
CA ALA A 88 -3.40 -12.34 2.60
C ALA A 88 -4.36 -12.73 1.48
N GLN A 89 -5.02 -11.74 0.86
CA GLN A 89 -5.78 -11.89 -0.37
C GLN A 89 -5.22 -10.94 -1.43
N ARG A 90 -4.65 -11.48 -2.52
CA ARG A 90 -4.16 -10.68 -3.63
C ARG A 90 -5.30 -10.32 -4.57
N LEU A 91 -5.47 -9.02 -4.83
CA LEU A 91 -6.46 -8.42 -5.73
C LEU A 91 -5.78 -7.29 -6.52
N SER A 92 -6.38 -6.86 -7.63
CA SER A 92 -5.93 -5.61 -8.27
C SER A 92 -6.37 -4.40 -7.45
N THR A 93 -5.71 -3.24 -7.66
CA THR A 93 -5.98 -2.03 -6.87
C THR A 93 -7.45 -1.60 -6.95
N GLY A 94 -8.06 -1.70 -8.13
CA GLY A 94 -9.48 -1.34 -8.31
C GLY A 94 -10.44 -2.35 -7.68
N GLU A 95 -10.07 -3.62 -7.64
CA GLU A 95 -10.88 -4.65 -6.95
C GLU A 95 -10.83 -4.47 -5.43
N VAL A 96 -9.68 -4.10 -4.87
CA VAL A 96 -9.59 -3.78 -3.43
C VAL A 96 -10.43 -2.55 -3.12
N GLN A 97 -10.32 -1.48 -3.91
CA GLN A 97 -11.17 -0.29 -3.75
C GLN A 97 -12.66 -0.68 -3.73
N ALA A 98 -13.13 -1.38 -4.77
CA ALA A 98 -14.54 -1.79 -4.86
C ALA A 98 -14.97 -2.65 -3.67
N LYS A 99 -14.09 -3.53 -3.19
CA LYS A 99 -14.37 -4.38 -2.04
C LYS A 99 -14.48 -3.57 -0.73
N ILE A 100 -13.60 -2.59 -0.51
CA ILE A 100 -13.67 -1.69 0.66
C ILE A 100 -14.95 -0.85 0.60
N GLU A 101 -15.33 -0.33 -0.57
CA GLU A 101 -16.58 0.41 -0.79
C GLU A 101 -17.80 -0.47 -0.49
N GLU A 102 -17.82 -1.72 -0.95
CA GLU A 102 -18.90 -2.69 -0.69
C GLU A 102 -19.02 -3.02 0.81
N GLU A 103 -17.90 -3.15 1.51
CA GLU A 103 -17.85 -3.41 2.95
C GLU A 103 -18.32 -2.21 3.79
N ASN A 104 -18.34 -1.01 3.22
CA ASN A 104 -19.01 0.20 3.72
C ASN A 104 -18.81 0.46 5.23
N GLY A 105 -17.55 0.56 5.65
CA GLY A 105 -17.16 0.84 7.04
C GLY A 105 -17.27 -0.37 7.99
N ASN A 106 -17.41 -1.57 7.44
CA ASN A 106 -17.32 -2.83 8.18
C ASN A 106 -16.26 -3.73 7.54
N PRO A 107 -14.99 -3.32 7.53
CA PRO A 107 -13.93 -3.95 6.78
C PRO A 107 -13.66 -5.39 7.26
N SER A 108 -13.37 -6.26 6.29
CA SER A 108 -12.92 -7.63 6.52
C SER A 108 -11.40 -7.75 6.57
N ALA A 109 -10.67 -6.72 6.12
CA ALA A 109 -9.22 -6.63 6.23
C ALA A 109 -8.78 -5.50 7.16
N ASP A 110 -7.61 -5.69 7.76
CA ASP A 110 -6.99 -4.74 8.66
C ASP A 110 -6.04 -3.80 7.89
N VAL A 111 -5.42 -4.29 6.82
CA VAL A 111 -4.42 -3.57 6.03
C VAL A 111 -4.67 -3.73 4.53
N TRP A 112 -4.57 -2.63 3.80
CA TRP A 112 -4.39 -2.63 2.35
C TRP A 112 -2.93 -2.37 2.00
N PHE A 113 -2.28 -3.33 1.33
CA PHE A 113 -0.84 -3.33 1.06
C PHE A 113 -0.54 -3.23 -0.44
N GLY A 114 0.13 -2.15 -0.85
CA GLY A 114 0.57 -1.93 -2.23
C GLY A 114 -0.52 -1.41 -3.17
N GLY A 115 -0.18 -1.27 -4.44
CA GLY A 115 -1.05 -0.70 -5.47
C GLY A 115 -0.70 0.74 -5.84
N THR A 116 -1.65 1.46 -6.45
CA THR A 116 -1.50 2.86 -6.88
C THR A 116 -2.24 3.81 -5.96
N THR A 117 -1.78 5.06 -5.84
CA THR A 117 -2.27 6.03 -4.85
C THR A 117 -3.68 6.57 -5.13
N ASP A 118 -4.13 6.61 -6.39
CA ASP A 118 -5.43 7.21 -6.71
C ASP A 118 -6.61 6.55 -5.97
N PRO A 119 -6.75 5.21 -5.94
CA PRO A 119 -7.80 4.54 -5.18
C PRO A 119 -7.70 4.75 -3.66
N TYR A 120 -6.50 4.87 -3.11
CA TYR A 120 -6.34 5.24 -1.70
C TYR A 120 -6.90 6.63 -1.40
N ASN A 121 -6.64 7.60 -2.29
CA ASN A 121 -7.18 8.96 -2.14
C ASN A 121 -8.73 8.96 -2.20
N VAL A 122 -9.33 8.13 -3.05
CA VAL A 122 -10.78 7.98 -3.11
C VAL A 122 -11.32 7.41 -1.80
N CYS A 123 -10.78 6.28 -1.34
CA CYS A 123 -11.21 5.66 -0.07
C CYS A 123 -10.98 6.59 1.14
N ALA A 124 -9.88 7.36 1.16
CA ALA A 124 -9.62 8.34 2.20
C ALA A 124 -10.66 9.48 2.20
N ALA A 125 -10.99 10.03 1.01
CA ALA A 125 -12.01 11.07 0.88
C ALA A 125 -13.41 10.62 1.30
N GLU A 126 -13.71 9.32 1.16
CA GLU A 126 -14.96 8.70 1.58
C GLU A 126 -14.95 8.24 3.06
N GLY A 127 -13.83 8.42 3.77
CA GLY A 127 -13.68 8.03 5.18
C GLY A 127 -13.66 6.52 5.39
N LEU A 128 -13.20 5.76 4.40
CA LEU A 128 -13.11 4.30 4.43
C LEU A 128 -11.76 3.78 4.92
N LEU A 129 -10.77 4.67 5.08
CA LEU A 129 -9.47 4.38 5.67
C LEU A 129 -9.37 5.01 7.07
N GLU A 130 -8.72 4.32 7.99
CA GLU A 130 -8.44 4.84 9.34
C GLU A 130 -7.09 5.57 9.32
N PRO A 131 -7.03 6.89 9.64
CA PRO A 131 -5.78 7.61 9.76
C PRO A 131 -4.88 7.01 10.85
N TYR A 132 -3.61 6.79 10.53
CA TYR A 132 -2.63 6.26 11.46
C TYR A 132 -1.30 7.02 11.36
N ALA A 133 -0.76 7.47 12.49
CA ALA A 133 0.53 8.13 12.54
C ALA A 133 1.66 7.08 12.58
N ALA A 134 2.13 6.65 11.42
CA ALA A 134 3.21 5.67 11.34
C ALA A 134 4.50 6.23 11.94
N THR A 135 5.08 5.54 12.92
CA THR A 135 6.29 5.96 13.65
C THR A 135 7.47 6.25 12.71
N ASN A 136 7.64 5.43 11.66
CA ASN A 136 8.73 5.56 10.70
C ASN A 136 8.42 6.49 9.51
N ALA A 137 7.28 7.20 9.52
CA ALA A 137 6.91 8.12 8.44
C ALA A 137 7.94 9.24 8.20
N SER A 138 8.73 9.60 9.23
CA SER A 138 9.83 10.56 9.12
C SER A 138 11.00 10.08 8.24
N HIS A 139 11.11 8.79 7.96
CA HIS A 139 12.12 8.21 7.08
C HIS A 139 11.75 8.27 5.60
N LEU A 140 10.51 8.65 5.26
CA LEU A 140 10.12 8.88 3.88
C LEU A 140 10.91 10.06 3.30
N ILE A 141 11.45 9.87 2.11
CA ILE A 141 12.33 10.84 1.45
C ILE A 141 11.60 12.08 0.93
N SER A 142 10.28 12.09 0.93
CA SER A 142 9.45 13.21 0.53
C SER A 142 8.04 13.08 1.08
N ASP A 143 7.41 14.23 1.40
CA ASP A 143 6.00 14.29 1.82
C ASP A 143 5.02 13.86 0.71
N MET A 144 5.46 13.82 -0.56
CA MET A 144 4.64 13.30 -1.66
C MET A 144 4.38 11.79 -1.57
N TYR A 145 5.09 11.07 -0.71
CA TYR A 145 4.95 9.63 -0.53
C TYR A 145 4.08 9.24 0.68
N LYS A 146 3.29 10.17 1.18
CA LYS A 146 2.29 9.93 2.22
C LYS A 146 1.10 10.86 2.05
N ASP A 147 -0.03 10.44 2.58
CA ASP A 147 -1.17 11.34 2.77
C ASP A 147 -0.91 12.32 3.94
N ALA A 148 -1.39 13.55 3.81
CA ALA A 148 -1.20 14.60 4.82
C ALA A 148 -1.90 14.25 6.14
N ASP A 149 -3.05 13.58 6.06
CA ASP A 149 -3.87 13.17 7.21
C ASP A 149 -3.52 11.77 7.71
N GLY A 150 -2.55 11.09 7.08
CA GLY A 150 -2.06 9.78 7.53
C GLY A 150 -2.88 8.58 7.08
N ASN A 151 -3.73 8.74 6.05
CA ASN A 151 -4.56 7.65 5.54
C ASN A 151 -3.76 6.59 4.78
N TRP A 152 -2.59 6.95 4.21
CA TRP A 152 -1.72 6.01 3.52
C TRP A 152 -0.26 6.47 3.52
N TYR A 153 0.65 5.51 3.32
CA TYR A 153 2.10 5.70 3.19
C TYR A 153 2.63 4.91 2.00
N GLY A 154 3.52 5.54 1.20
CA GLY A 154 4.18 4.88 0.09
C GLY A 154 5.23 3.89 0.56
N ILE A 155 5.13 2.64 0.11
CA ILE A 155 6.08 1.56 0.46
C ILE A 155 7.02 1.21 -0.68
N TYR A 156 6.67 1.57 -1.92
CA TYR A 156 7.51 1.45 -3.11
C TYR A 156 7.10 2.47 -4.16
N LYS A 157 7.89 2.62 -5.20
CA LYS A 157 7.55 3.33 -6.43
C LYS A 157 7.92 2.51 -7.64
N GLY A 158 7.06 2.55 -8.66
CA GLY A 158 7.31 1.95 -9.97
C GLY A 158 7.60 3.00 -11.04
N ILE A 159 8.23 2.56 -12.11
CA ILE A 159 8.42 3.33 -13.33
C ILE A 159 7.55 2.67 -14.41
N LEU A 160 6.66 3.47 -15.02
CA LEU A 160 5.84 3.02 -16.14
C LEU A 160 6.67 2.99 -17.41
N GLY A 161 6.60 1.89 -18.15
CA GLY A 161 7.34 1.72 -19.40
C GLY A 161 6.75 0.64 -20.30
N PHE A 162 7.43 0.39 -21.41
CA PHE A 162 7.07 -0.69 -22.33
C PHE A 162 7.90 -1.93 -22.03
N MET A 163 7.25 -3.07 -21.99
CA MET A 163 7.88 -4.36 -22.06
C MET A 163 7.62 -4.95 -23.44
N VAL A 164 8.67 -5.32 -24.15
CA VAL A 164 8.57 -5.84 -25.52
C VAL A 164 9.09 -7.27 -25.63
N ASN A 165 8.39 -8.10 -26.40
CA ASN A 165 8.88 -9.40 -26.80
C ASN A 165 9.81 -9.23 -28.01
N THR A 166 11.12 -9.27 -27.79
CA THR A 166 12.14 -9.04 -28.83
C THR A 166 12.15 -10.11 -29.92
N ASP A 167 11.79 -11.35 -29.57
CA ASP A 167 11.72 -12.44 -30.55
C ASP A 167 10.54 -12.23 -31.50
N GLU A 168 9.40 -11.78 -30.96
CA GLU A 168 8.23 -11.50 -31.75
C GLU A 168 8.45 -10.27 -32.65
N LEU A 169 9.04 -9.20 -32.15
CA LEU A 169 9.40 -8.03 -32.97
C LEU A 169 10.34 -8.44 -34.13
N THR A 170 11.35 -9.28 -33.84
CA THR A 170 12.26 -9.81 -34.86
C THR A 170 11.51 -10.65 -35.90
N ARG A 171 10.61 -11.53 -35.47
CA ARG A 171 9.80 -12.37 -36.34
C ARG A 171 8.93 -11.55 -37.29
N LEU A 172 8.39 -10.44 -36.81
CA LEU A 172 7.51 -9.53 -37.55
C LEU A 172 8.28 -8.48 -38.36
N GLY A 173 9.59 -8.35 -38.14
CA GLY A 173 10.41 -7.32 -38.77
C GLY A 173 10.10 -5.90 -38.28
N LEU A 174 9.65 -5.80 -37.02
CA LEU A 174 9.28 -4.54 -36.35
C LEU A 174 10.40 -4.03 -35.44
N GLU A 175 10.50 -2.72 -35.33
CA GLU A 175 11.36 -2.06 -34.35
C GLU A 175 10.64 -1.94 -32.99
N ALA A 176 11.38 -1.87 -31.88
CA ALA A 176 10.79 -1.62 -30.58
C ALA A 176 10.25 -0.18 -30.48
N PRO A 177 9.05 0.05 -29.91
CA PRO A 177 8.54 1.41 -29.74
C PRO A 177 9.44 2.22 -28.81
N GLN A 178 9.71 3.47 -29.18
CA GLN A 178 10.56 4.39 -28.42
C GLN A 178 9.76 5.45 -27.65
N ASP A 179 8.54 5.73 -28.09
CA ASP A 179 7.63 6.66 -27.44
C ASP A 179 6.19 6.11 -27.50
N TRP A 180 5.33 6.67 -26.66
CA TRP A 180 3.90 6.37 -26.64
C TRP A 180 3.23 6.54 -28.01
N ALA A 181 3.63 7.56 -28.78
CA ALA A 181 3.12 7.79 -30.12
C ALA A 181 3.41 6.64 -31.10
N ASP A 182 4.47 5.88 -30.88
CA ASP A 182 4.80 4.73 -31.73
C ASP A 182 3.75 3.61 -31.60
N LEU A 183 3.12 3.47 -30.42
CA LEU A 183 2.09 2.46 -30.19
C LEU A 183 0.80 2.67 -31.02
N LEU A 184 0.63 3.88 -31.59
CA LEU A 184 -0.50 4.19 -32.48
C LEU A 184 -0.26 3.80 -33.92
N LYS A 185 0.96 3.39 -34.30
CA LYS A 185 1.29 3.02 -35.67
C LYS A 185 0.52 1.77 -36.09
N PRO A 186 0.07 1.70 -37.34
CA PRO A 186 -0.72 0.56 -37.85
C PRO A 186 -0.01 -0.80 -37.73
N GLU A 187 1.34 -0.80 -37.79
CA GLU A 187 2.13 -2.03 -37.64
C GLU A 187 2.05 -2.68 -36.26
N TYR A 188 1.58 -1.96 -35.24
CA TYR A 188 1.35 -2.51 -33.89
C TYR A 188 -0.11 -2.92 -33.65
N GLN A 189 -0.96 -2.86 -34.67
CA GLN A 189 -2.38 -3.25 -34.52
C GLN A 189 -2.51 -4.71 -34.07
N GLY A 190 -3.22 -4.94 -32.97
CA GLY A 190 -3.40 -6.25 -32.34
C GLY A 190 -2.14 -6.80 -31.67
N LEU A 191 -1.14 -5.96 -31.43
CA LEU A 191 0.12 -6.37 -30.76
C LEU A 191 0.31 -5.71 -29.38
N VAL A 192 -0.53 -4.74 -29.02
CA VAL A 192 -0.45 -4.04 -27.74
C VAL A 192 -1.30 -4.77 -26.73
N TRP A 193 -0.70 -5.11 -25.60
CA TRP A 193 -1.41 -5.70 -24.47
C TRP A 193 -1.44 -4.69 -23.31
N LEU A 194 -2.61 -4.48 -22.76
CA LEU A 194 -2.84 -3.55 -21.65
C LEU A 194 -3.93 -4.09 -20.74
N SER A 195 -3.69 -4.02 -19.44
CA SER A 195 -4.70 -4.43 -18.45
C SER A 195 -5.94 -3.54 -18.50
N ASN A 196 -7.05 -4.04 -17.98
CA ASN A 196 -8.32 -3.32 -17.96
C ASN A 196 -8.23 -2.05 -17.09
N TYR A 197 -8.62 -0.91 -17.65
CA TYR A 197 -8.59 0.41 -16.98
C TYR A 197 -9.50 0.48 -15.73
N ASN A 198 -10.55 -0.33 -15.66
CA ASN A 198 -11.46 -0.29 -14.52
C ASN A 198 -10.89 -0.99 -13.28
N THR A 199 -10.05 -2.02 -13.47
CA THR A 199 -9.58 -2.85 -12.37
C THR A 199 -8.09 -2.67 -12.07
N ALA A 200 -7.25 -2.52 -13.08
CA ALA A 200 -5.80 -2.49 -12.91
C ALA A 200 -5.27 -1.08 -12.63
N GLY A 201 -4.53 -0.93 -11.54
CA GLY A 201 -3.88 0.33 -11.18
C GLY A 201 -2.90 0.81 -12.24
N THR A 202 -2.08 -0.09 -12.82
CA THR A 202 -1.13 0.24 -13.88
C THR A 202 -1.83 0.81 -15.13
N ALA A 203 -2.97 0.26 -15.52
CA ALA A 203 -3.75 0.79 -16.65
C ALA A 203 -4.31 2.19 -16.34
N LYS A 204 -4.77 2.44 -15.11
CA LYS A 204 -5.17 3.79 -14.66
C LYS A 204 -3.99 4.78 -14.72
N LEU A 205 -2.76 4.33 -14.39
CA LEU A 205 -1.56 5.17 -14.54
C LEU A 205 -1.27 5.51 -16.00
N VAL A 206 -1.54 4.61 -16.97
CA VAL A 206 -1.44 4.94 -18.39
C VAL A 206 -2.40 6.08 -18.75
N VAL A 207 -3.66 6.01 -18.29
CA VAL A 207 -4.64 7.09 -18.51
C VAL A 207 -4.12 8.42 -17.99
N ASN A 208 -3.69 8.45 -16.72
CA ASN A 208 -3.15 9.65 -16.09
C ASN A 208 -1.90 10.18 -16.82
N THR A 209 -1.02 9.28 -17.26
CA THR A 209 0.19 9.65 -18.01
C THR A 209 -0.17 10.31 -19.34
N MET A 210 -1.15 9.79 -20.06
CA MET A 210 -1.58 10.39 -21.33
C MET A 210 -2.21 11.75 -21.13
N ILE A 211 -3.04 11.93 -20.11
CA ILE A 211 -3.62 13.23 -19.75
C ILE A 211 -2.53 14.23 -19.35
N GLN A 212 -1.54 13.80 -18.57
CA GLN A 212 -0.42 14.66 -18.18
C GLN A 212 0.49 15.04 -19.36
N LYS A 213 0.74 14.10 -20.28
CA LYS A 213 1.63 14.30 -21.43
C LYS A 213 0.99 15.18 -22.51
N TYR A 214 -0.27 14.98 -22.81
CA TYR A 214 -0.94 15.55 -23.98
C TYR A 214 -2.05 16.56 -23.62
N GLY A 215 -2.43 16.69 -22.36
CA GLY A 215 -3.64 17.40 -21.94
C GLY A 215 -4.85 16.45 -21.90
N HIS A 216 -5.96 16.95 -21.33
CA HIS A 216 -7.14 16.11 -21.10
C HIS A 216 -7.72 15.56 -22.43
N ASP A 217 -8.05 16.42 -23.38
CA ASP A 217 -8.79 16.02 -24.57
C ASP A 217 -7.92 15.19 -25.53
N GLU A 218 -6.69 15.62 -25.78
CA GLU A 218 -5.73 14.91 -26.61
C GLU A 218 -5.26 13.61 -25.95
N GLY A 219 -5.14 13.58 -24.62
CA GLY A 219 -4.82 12.36 -23.87
C GLY A 219 -5.92 11.31 -23.96
N ILE A 220 -7.18 11.72 -23.83
CA ILE A 220 -8.32 10.81 -24.06
C ILE A 220 -8.38 10.35 -25.51
N GLN A 221 -8.16 11.26 -26.48
CA GLN A 221 -8.14 10.85 -27.89
C GLN A 221 -7.02 9.85 -28.19
N TYR A 222 -5.82 10.04 -27.59
CA TYR A 222 -4.73 9.08 -27.69
C TYR A 222 -5.16 7.68 -27.21
N LEU A 223 -5.87 7.60 -26.05
CA LEU A 223 -6.33 6.32 -25.52
C LEU A 223 -7.38 5.65 -26.42
N VAL A 224 -8.28 6.42 -27.02
CA VAL A 224 -9.25 5.93 -28.03
C VAL A 224 -8.54 5.40 -29.28
N ASP A 225 -7.44 6.04 -29.71
CA ASP A 225 -6.66 5.59 -30.85
C ASP A 225 -5.77 4.37 -30.50
N LEU A 226 -5.22 4.32 -29.27
CA LEU A 226 -4.48 3.18 -28.76
C LEU A 226 -5.35 1.91 -28.66
N ASP A 227 -6.61 2.05 -28.28
CA ASP A 227 -7.57 0.95 -28.16
C ASP A 227 -7.70 0.14 -29.47
N LYS A 228 -7.52 0.78 -30.62
CA LYS A 228 -7.53 0.12 -31.93
C LYS A 228 -6.36 -0.84 -32.16
N ASN A 229 -5.28 -0.65 -31.43
CA ASN A 229 -4.05 -1.45 -31.49
C ASN A 229 -3.95 -2.45 -30.31
N ILE A 230 -4.85 -2.38 -29.35
CA ILE A 230 -4.91 -3.33 -28.23
C ILE A 230 -5.55 -4.63 -28.72
N GLU A 231 -4.92 -5.75 -28.37
CA GLU A 231 -5.48 -7.09 -28.60
C GLU A 231 -6.30 -7.54 -27.37
N VAL A 232 -5.78 -7.27 -26.15
CA VAL A 232 -6.37 -7.63 -24.87
C VAL A 232 -6.07 -6.53 -23.86
#